data_cd2febf56e681923c3e726f1256f83c2
#
_entry.id   cd2febf56e681923c3e726f1256f83c2
#
_cell.length_a   1.000
_cell.length_b   1.000
_cell.length_c   1.000
_cell.angle_alpha   90.00
_cell.angle_beta   90.00
_cell.angle_gamma   90.00
#
_symmetry.space_group_name_H-M   'P 1'
#
loop_
_entity.id
_entity.type
_entity.pdbx_description
1 polymer ?
#
loop_
_entity_poly.entity_id
_entity_poly.type
_entity_poly.pdbx_seq_one_letter_code
_entity_poly.pdbx_strand_id
1 'polypeptide(L)'
;MQNLNTSRVRQYLVLLFVIFNSWVVAQKPPMEDALFVLPDTVKPFTIENFYNLILQNHPIAKQSALLTEVAQQEIRMARGNFDPKLEAQLLTKNYNDQEYYSIVNGSLKFPTVFPVDPVIGVERNSGSYLNPERYVDNEFNYQQFYAGISIPLGRGLITDDRRAALRQADLFKELTEAEQVKLINKLLLEAAKEYWQWYNAYYNYRLLNQSVVIAEEIFRRVSINHQYGEASQIDTIQAKITWQQRIIEQNEAALEFQNSGIRLSTFLWDSLSNPLSLDMRWAPVRQPDPWMITTGALKELTNRAKINHPDLLKLNVKLQQLEVERKLATEYLKPKLNLNYYLL
;
A
#
# COMPACT_ATOMS: atom_id res chain seq x y z
N MET A 1 9.87 17.62 -6.38
CA MET A 1 10.07 16.78 -7.58
C MET A 1 10.92 15.60 -7.15
N GLN A 2 10.30 14.55 -6.68
CA GLN A 2 11.01 13.32 -6.29
C GLN A 2 10.58 12.22 -7.25
N ASN A 3 11.55 11.67 -7.96
CA ASN A 3 11.38 10.50 -8.80
C ASN A 3 10.86 9.34 -7.94
N LEU A 4 9.57 9.06 -8.06
CA LEU A 4 9.00 7.80 -7.63
C LEU A 4 9.84 6.70 -8.28
N ASN A 5 10.38 5.82 -7.44
CA ASN A 5 11.28 4.75 -7.84
C ASN A 5 10.53 3.79 -8.81
N THR A 6 10.53 4.18 -10.07
CA THR A 6 9.86 3.50 -11.19
C THR A 6 10.32 2.06 -11.37
N SER A 7 11.45 1.67 -10.75
CA SER A 7 11.99 0.32 -10.80
C SER A 7 11.13 -0.68 -10.01
N ARG A 8 10.55 -0.29 -8.86
CA ARG A 8 9.70 -1.18 -8.04
C ARG A 8 8.29 -1.29 -8.60
N VAL A 9 7.70 -0.17 -9.05
CA VAL A 9 6.42 -0.19 -9.77
C VAL A 9 6.53 -1.01 -11.06
N ARG A 10 7.68 -0.92 -11.74
CA ARG A 10 8.00 -1.73 -12.92
C ARG A 10 8.18 -3.21 -12.61
N GLN A 11 8.66 -3.58 -11.41
CA GLN A 11 8.71 -4.98 -10.97
C GLN A 11 7.32 -5.55 -10.68
N TYR A 12 6.39 -4.76 -10.14
CA TYR A 12 5.00 -5.19 -9.90
C TYR A 12 4.19 -5.23 -11.19
N LEU A 13 4.42 -4.31 -12.12
CA LEU A 13 3.88 -4.36 -13.50
C LEU A 13 4.47 -5.52 -14.29
N VAL A 14 5.77 -5.83 -14.12
CA VAL A 14 6.41 -7.00 -14.74
C VAL A 14 5.87 -8.32 -14.19
N LEU A 15 5.48 -8.39 -12.92
CA LEU A 15 4.79 -9.56 -12.36
C LEU A 15 3.38 -9.75 -12.94
N LEU A 16 2.68 -8.68 -13.26
CA LEU A 16 1.42 -8.72 -14.01
C LEU A 16 1.68 -8.96 -15.53
N PHE A 17 2.79 -8.46 -16.07
CA PHE A 17 3.12 -8.52 -17.51
C PHE A 17 3.79 -9.84 -17.93
N VAL A 18 4.48 -10.55 -17.03
CA VAL A 18 5.03 -11.90 -17.29
C VAL A 18 3.91 -12.94 -17.43
N ILE A 19 2.70 -12.66 -16.93
CA ILE A 19 1.51 -13.44 -17.24
C ILE A 19 1.08 -13.23 -18.71
N PHE A 20 1.54 -12.17 -19.40
CA PHE A 20 1.06 -11.76 -20.72
C PHE A 20 1.91 -12.23 -21.93
N ASN A 21 3.06 -12.87 -21.72
CA ASN A 21 3.91 -13.28 -22.85
C ASN A 21 4.02 -14.81 -23.00
N SER A 22 2.88 -15.48 -23.25
CA SER A 22 2.90 -16.81 -23.88
C SER A 22 2.37 -16.64 -25.31
N TRP A 23 3.27 -16.53 -26.26
CA TRP A 23 2.94 -16.58 -27.65
C TRP A 23 2.33 -17.96 -28.01
N VAL A 24 1.02 -18.02 -28.09
CA VAL A 24 0.31 -19.05 -28.81
C VAL A 24 -0.15 -18.44 -30.14
N VAL A 25 0.43 -18.84 -31.22
CA VAL A 25 -0.06 -18.57 -32.57
C VAL A 25 -1.36 -19.33 -32.71
N ALA A 26 -2.48 -18.68 -32.37
CA ALA A 26 -3.81 -19.18 -32.69
C ALA A 26 -4.16 -18.71 -34.10
N GLN A 27 -4.40 -19.65 -35.00
CA GLN A 27 -4.95 -19.37 -36.32
C GLN A 27 -6.24 -18.58 -36.18
N LYS A 28 -6.30 -17.42 -36.82
CA LYS A 28 -7.45 -16.52 -36.90
C LYS A 28 -8.62 -17.25 -37.56
N PRO A 29 -9.78 -17.39 -36.92
CA PRO A 29 -10.98 -17.82 -37.64
C PRO A 29 -11.37 -16.73 -38.66
N PRO A 30 -11.54 -17.06 -39.94
CA PRO A 30 -11.97 -16.08 -40.92
C PRO A 30 -13.47 -15.83 -40.79
N MET A 31 -13.89 -14.65 -40.51
CA MET A 31 -15.25 -14.12 -40.71
C MET A 31 -16.00 -13.45 -39.54
N GLU A 32 -15.50 -13.42 -38.31
CA GLU A 32 -16.19 -12.68 -37.22
C GLU A 32 -15.65 -11.27 -36.94
N ASP A 33 -14.45 -10.96 -37.41
CA ASP A 33 -13.82 -9.65 -37.13
C ASP A 33 -14.47 -8.44 -37.84
N ALA A 34 -15.31 -8.66 -38.86
CA ALA A 34 -15.93 -7.59 -39.63
C ALA A 34 -17.18 -6.95 -38.96
N LEU A 35 -17.78 -7.63 -37.95
CA LEU A 35 -19.03 -7.18 -37.33
C LEU A 35 -18.84 -6.16 -36.18
N PHE A 36 -17.63 -5.98 -35.67
CA PHE A 36 -17.36 -5.17 -34.49
C PHE A 36 -16.22 -4.14 -34.65
N VAL A 37 -16.11 -3.55 -35.85
CA VAL A 37 -15.23 -2.41 -36.05
C VAL A 37 -15.77 -1.23 -35.27
N LEU A 38 -14.99 -0.71 -34.34
CA LEU A 38 -15.33 0.53 -33.62
C LEU A 38 -15.48 1.67 -34.65
N PRO A 39 -16.52 2.51 -34.57
CA PRO A 39 -16.57 3.71 -35.37
C PRO A 39 -15.35 4.57 -35.14
N ASP A 40 -14.82 5.24 -36.17
CA ASP A 40 -13.63 6.11 -36.10
C ASP A 40 -13.74 7.23 -35.06
N THR A 41 -14.94 7.52 -34.60
CA THR A 41 -15.23 8.54 -33.56
C THR A 41 -15.10 8.04 -32.13
N VAL A 42 -14.89 6.72 -31.91
CA VAL A 42 -14.79 6.13 -30.59
C VAL A 42 -13.33 5.89 -30.21
N LYS A 43 -12.92 6.38 -29.03
CA LYS A 43 -11.59 6.16 -28.50
C LYS A 43 -11.51 4.82 -27.77
N PRO A 44 -10.53 3.98 -28.09
CA PRO A 44 -10.35 2.71 -27.39
C PRO A 44 -9.92 2.97 -25.93
N PHE A 45 -10.60 2.35 -24.99
CA PHE A 45 -10.28 2.40 -23.57
C PHE A 45 -9.95 0.99 -23.09
N THR A 46 -8.64 0.72 -22.92
CA THR A 46 -8.17 -0.59 -22.49
C THR A 46 -8.10 -0.69 -20.98
N ILE A 47 -8.07 -1.92 -20.45
CA ILE A 47 -7.90 -2.15 -19.01
C ILE A 47 -6.57 -1.61 -18.50
N GLU A 48 -5.51 -1.63 -19.32
CA GLU A 48 -4.21 -1.06 -18.99
C GLU A 48 -4.28 0.45 -18.83
N ASN A 49 -4.99 1.14 -19.75
CA ASN A 49 -5.22 2.58 -19.63
C ASN A 49 -5.99 2.92 -18.35
N PHE A 50 -7.00 2.11 -18.02
CA PHE A 50 -7.79 2.25 -16.81
C PHE A 50 -6.93 2.06 -15.55
N TYR A 51 -6.11 1.01 -15.48
CA TYR A 51 -5.19 0.79 -14.37
C TYR A 51 -4.17 1.93 -14.20
N ASN A 52 -3.64 2.44 -15.30
CA ASN A 52 -2.71 3.56 -15.23
C ASN A 52 -3.35 4.83 -14.64
N LEU A 53 -4.60 5.13 -15.03
CA LEU A 53 -5.35 6.25 -14.44
C LEU A 53 -5.58 6.06 -12.94
N ILE A 54 -5.95 4.85 -12.51
CA ILE A 54 -6.17 4.53 -11.10
C ILE A 54 -4.87 4.69 -10.31
N LEU A 55 -3.79 4.09 -10.77
CA LEU A 55 -2.50 4.13 -10.05
C LEU A 55 -1.94 5.55 -9.92
N GLN A 56 -2.20 6.42 -10.90
CA GLN A 56 -1.73 7.80 -10.88
C GLN A 56 -2.60 8.73 -10.04
N ASN A 57 -3.92 8.56 -10.09
CA ASN A 57 -4.83 9.60 -9.64
C ASN A 57 -5.75 9.18 -8.48
N HIS A 58 -6.03 7.89 -8.33
CA HIS A 58 -7.02 7.42 -7.35
C HIS A 58 -6.59 7.73 -5.91
N PRO A 59 -7.47 8.29 -5.05
CA PRO A 59 -7.13 8.66 -3.68
C PRO A 59 -6.53 7.52 -2.85
N ILE A 60 -7.06 6.29 -2.99
CA ILE A 60 -6.52 5.10 -2.28
C ILE A 60 -5.09 4.79 -2.73
N ALA A 61 -4.76 4.96 -4.03
CA ALA A 61 -3.40 4.77 -4.52
C ALA A 61 -2.45 5.82 -3.92
N LYS A 62 -2.87 7.09 -3.86
CA LYS A 62 -2.11 8.17 -3.20
C LYS A 62 -1.97 7.91 -1.69
N GLN A 63 -3.05 7.52 -1.02
CA GLN A 63 -3.03 7.16 0.40
C GLN A 63 -2.06 6.01 0.69
N SER A 64 -2.04 4.98 -0.17
CA SER A 64 -1.12 3.86 -0.01
C SER A 64 0.35 4.28 -0.09
N ALA A 65 0.67 5.29 -0.90
CA ALA A 65 2.03 5.83 -0.99
C ALA A 65 2.47 6.54 0.30
N LEU A 66 1.55 7.18 1.04
CA LEU A 66 1.83 7.82 2.33
C LEU A 66 2.23 6.82 3.42
N LEU A 67 1.83 5.55 3.30
CA LEU A 67 2.23 4.52 4.26
C LEU A 67 3.75 4.37 4.36
N THR A 68 4.46 4.52 3.24
CA THR A 68 5.93 4.49 3.23
C THR A 68 6.53 5.65 4.02
N GLU A 69 5.93 6.85 3.94
CA GLU A 69 6.37 8.01 4.72
C GLU A 69 6.11 7.81 6.21
N VAL A 70 4.95 7.27 6.57
CA VAL A 70 4.63 6.92 7.98
C VAL A 70 5.68 5.98 8.53
N ALA A 71 6.04 4.93 7.80
CA ALA A 71 7.07 3.99 8.24
C ALA A 71 8.46 4.64 8.39
N GLN A 72 8.81 5.58 7.51
CA GLN A 72 10.06 6.34 7.63
C GLN A 72 10.07 7.24 8.88
N GLN A 73 8.94 7.87 9.22
CA GLN A 73 8.84 8.68 10.43
C GLN A 73 8.92 7.82 11.69
N GLU A 74 8.35 6.61 11.68
CA GLU A 74 8.49 5.63 12.77
C GLU A 74 9.94 5.24 13.03
N ILE A 75 10.71 4.96 11.95
CA ILE A 75 12.15 4.71 12.08
C ILE A 75 12.89 5.94 12.62
N ARG A 76 12.52 7.15 12.16
CA ARG A 76 13.13 8.39 12.66
C ARG A 76 12.83 8.60 14.15
N MET A 77 11.60 8.36 14.56
CA MET A 77 11.19 8.43 15.98
C MET A 77 11.95 7.40 16.83
N ALA A 78 12.10 6.17 16.35
CA ALA A 78 12.87 5.15 17.04
C ALA A 78 14.36 5.50 17.15
N ARG A 79 14.95 6.15 16.13
CA ARG A 79 16.33 6.66 16.15
C ARG A 79 16.52 7.80 17.14
N GLY A 80 15.50 8.62 17.41
CA GLY A 80 15.54 9.66 18.41
C GLY A 80 15.85 9.15 19.84
N ASN A 81 15.64 7.87 20.12
CA ASN A 81 16.08 7.26 21.38
C ASN A 81 17.61 7.19 21.52
N PHE A 82 18.35 7.40 20.45
CA PHE A 82 19.82 7.44 20.42
C PHE A 82 20.38 8.86 20.35
N ASP A 83 19.51 9.89 20.40
CA ASP A 83 19.95 11.28 20.43
C ASP A 83 20.71 11.57 21.73
N PRO A 84 21.72 12.46 21.69
CA PRO A 84 22.45 12.88 22.88
C PRO A 84 21.51 13.43 23.94
N LYS A 85 21.72 13.02 25.21
CA LYS A 85 20.90 13.45 26.34
C LYS A 85 21.72 14.38 27.24
N LEU A 86 21.21 15.58 27.42
CA LEU A 86 21.75 16.51 28.40
C LEU A 86 21.03 16.28 29.72
N GLU A 87 21.79 15.93 30.76
CA GLU A 87 21.29 15.71 32.10
C GLU A 87 21.94 16.73 33.03
N ALA A 88 21.15 17.35 33.90
CA ALA A 88 21.64 18.26 34.94
C ALA A 88 21.08 17.80 36.28
N GLN A 89 21.93 17.71 37.28
CA GLN A 89 21.56 17.34 38.65
C GLN A 89 22.08 18.38 39.63
N LEU A 90 21.20 18.85 40.49
CA LEU A 90 21.52 19.75 41.61
C LEU A 90 21.08 19.09 42.92
N LEU A 91 22.00 18.83 43.80
CA LEU A 91 21.75 18.29 45.11
C LEU A 91 22.36 19.24 46.16
N THR A 92 21.54 19.90 46.94
CA THR A 92 21.96 20.81 48.00
C THR A 92 21.34 20.42 49.33
N LYS A 93 22.11 20.57 50.38
CA LYS A 93 21.63 20.40 51.76
C LYS A 93 22.19 21.50 52.63
N ASN A 94 21.29 22.34 53.22
CA ASN A 94 21.60 23.37 54.19
C ASN A 94 20.92 23.01 55.53
N TYR A 95 21.64 23.17 56.62
CA TYR A 95 21.09 22.97 57.98
C TYR A 95 21.81 23.86 58.97
N ASN A 96 21.11 24.56 59.84
CA ASN A 96 21.63 25.54 60.79
C ASN A 96 22.60 26.56 60.16
N ASP A 97 22.18 27.20 59.05
CA ASP A 97 22.92 28.18 58.27
C ASP A 97 24.29 27.70 57.76
N GLN A 98 24.51 26.40 57.75
CA GLN A 98 25.68 25.76 57.13
C GLN A 98 25.31 24.97 55.89
N GLU A 99 26.11 25.20 54.83
CA GLU A 99 26.06 24.35 53.65
C GLU A 99 26.70 23.01 53.95
N TYR A 100 25.87 21.95 54.04
CA TYR A 100 26.37 20.60 54.24
C TYR A 100 27.03 20.07 52.99
N TYR A 101 26.36 20.24 51.86
CA TYR A 101 26.89 19.97 50.54
C TYR A 101 26.08 20.67 49.46
N SER A 102 26.78 21.00 48.38
CA SER A 102 26.22 21.45 47.12
C SER A 102 26.90 20.68 45.97
N ILE A 103 26.17 19.87 45.32
CA ILE A 103 26.63 19.02 44.20
C ILE A 103 25.88 19.45 42.94
N VAL A 104 26.61 19.97 41.98
CA VAL A 104 26.08 20.35 40.66
C VAL A 104 26.76 19.46 39.64
N ASN A 105 25.98 18.66 38.92
CA ASN A 105 26.49 17.80 37.87
C ASN A 105 25.76 18.07 36.57
N GLY A 106 26.49 18.38 35.49
CA GLY A 106 26.00 18.50 34.14
C GLY A 106 26.66 17.47 33.26
N SER A 107 25.91 16.62 32.59
CA SER A 107 26.48 15.57 31.74
C SER A 107 25.76 15.50 30.39
N LEU A 108 26.52 15.16 29.35
CA LEU A 108 26.04 14.83 28.02
C LEU A 108 26.32 13.36 27.77
N LYS A 109 25.25 12.58 27.67
CA LYS A 109 25.29 11.15 27.43
C LYS A 109 24.99 10.88 25.95
N PHE A 110 25.77 10.03 25.32
CA PHE A 110 25.61 9.60 23.94
C PHE A 110 25.12 8.15 23.88
N PRO A 111 23.81 7.91 23.84
CA PRO A 111 23.29 6.55 23.66
C PRO A 111 23.73 5.97 22.33
N THR A 112 24.27 4.76 22.32
CA THR A 112 24.70 4.11 21.08
C THR A 112 23.90 2.83 20.79
N VAL A 113 23.98 2.34 19.54
CA VAL A 113 23.41 1.05 19.16
C VAL A 113 24.14 -0.12 19.82
N PHE A 114 25.42 0.09 20.21
CA PHE A 114 26.21 -0.87 20.98
C PHE A 114 25.88 -0.78 22.47
N PRO A 115 26.17 -1.80 23.26
CA PRO A 115 25.94 -1.77 24.72
C PRO A 115 26.98 -0.92 25.47
N VAL A 116 27.37 0.21 24.91
CA VAL A 116 28.35 1.15 25.49
C VAL A 116 27.85 2.57 25.23
N ASP A 117 27.55 3.28 26.30
CA ASP A 117 27.11 4.67 26.20
C ASP A 117 28.22 5.60 26.70
N PRO A 118 28.93 6.37 25.81
CA PRO A 118 29.83 7.42 26.22
C PRO A 118 29.13 8.54 26.99
N VAL A 119 29.83 9.10 27.97
CA VAL A 119 29.37 10.21 28.79
C VAL A 119 30.50 11.22 28.94
N ILE A 120 30.22 12.48 28.81
CA ILE A 120 31.11 13.59 29.19
C ILE A 120 30.35 14.51 30.14
N GLY A 121 31.04 15.04 31.11
CA GLY A 121 30.37 15.91 32.07
C GLY A 121 31.29 16.85 32.81
N VAL A 122 30.67 17.70 33.59
CA VAL A 122 31.31 18.60 34.53
C VAL A 122 30.57 18.51 35.84
N GLU A 123 31.30 18.42 36.92
CA GLU A 123 30.72 18.50 38.26
C GLU A 123 31.40 19.57 39.07
N ARG A 124 30.64 20.16 40.01
CA ARG A 124 31.08 21.09 41.01
C ARG A 124 30.53 20.63 42.34
N ASN A 125 31.47 20.30 43.24
CA ASN A 125 31.14 19.75 44.55
C ASN A 125 31.73 20.60 45.65
N SER A 126 30.91 21.14 46.55
CA SER A 126 31.33 21.96 47.69
C SER A 126 30.57 21.57 48.94
N GLY A 127 31.03 22.01 50.12
CA GLY A 127 30.37 21.87 51.38
C GLY A 127 31.18 21.20 52.48
N SER A 128 30.85 21.51 53.76
CA SER A 128 31.60 21.05 54.92
C SER A 128 31.46 19.55 55.22
N TYR A 129 30.41 18.89 54.71
CA TYR A 129 30.08 17.48 54.94
C TYR A 129 29.96 16.73 53.62
N LEU A 130 30.77 17.13 52.65
CA LEU A 130 30.85 16.42 51.37
C LEU A 130 31.53 15.06 51.58
N ASN A 131 30.99 14.04 50.93
CA ASN A 131 31.60 12.70 50.94
C ASN A 131 33.04 12.75 50.33
N PRO A 132 34.08 12.19 50.99
CA PRO A 132 35.46 12.24 50.48
C PRO A 132 35.62 11.83 49.03
N GLU A 133 34.80 10.87 48.57
CA GLU A 133 34.78 10.38 47.17
C GLU A 133 34.36 11.45 46.14
N ARG A 134 33.73 12.51 46.60
CA ARG A 134 33.22 13.61 45.75
C ARG A 134 33.99 14.91 45.98
N TYR A 135 35.08 14.85 46.71
CA TYR A 135 35.88 16.03 47.00
C TYR A 135 36.62 16.47 45.74
N VAL A 136 36.49 17.72 45.38
CA VAL A 136 37.26 18.37 44.32
C VAL A 136 38.01 19.52 44.94
N ASP A 137 39.28 19.67 44.65
CA ASP A 137 40.17 20.65 45.28
C ASP A 137 39.68 22.11 45.01
N ASN A 138 39.92 22.95 45.97
CA ASN A 138 39.65 24.38 45.92
C ASN A 138 40.50 25.09 44.84
N GLU A 139 41.69 24.55 44.53
CA GLU A 139 42.56 25.04 43.46
C GLU A 139 41.87 25.05 42.12
N PHE A 140 40.91 24.11 41.88
CA PHE A 140 40.10 24.01 40.69
C PHE A 140 38.69 24.65 40.87
N ASN A 141 38.50 25.53 41.84
CA ASN A 141 37.21 26.10 42.14
C ASN A 141 36.11 25.06 42.39
N TYR A 142 36.45 23.92 42.97
CA TYR A 142 35.56 22.79 43.23
C TYR A 142 34.95 22.18 41.97
N GLN A 143 35.51 22.42 40.76
CA GLN A 143 35.03 21.92 39.46
C GLN A 143 35.99 20.92 38.89
N GLN A 144 35.42 19.87 38.30
CA GLN A 144 36.17 18.89 37.49
C GLN A 144 35.42 18.47 36.27
N PHE A 145 36.11 18.21 35.18
CA PHE A 145 35.56 17.61 33.98
C PHE A 145 35.84 16.10 34.04
N TYR A 146 34.88 15.34 33.53
CA TYR A 146 35.05 13.90 33.41
C TYR A 146 34.56 13.42 32.06
N ALA A 147 35.17 12.33 31.57
CA ALA A 147 34.72 11.58 30.43
C ALA A 147 34.70 10.10 30.80
N GLY A 148 33.69 9.39 30.33
CA GLY A 148 33.53 7.99 30.71
C GLY A 148 32.65 7.21 29.78
N ILE A 149 32.46 5.96 30.15
CA ILE A 149 31.61 5.00 29.47
C ILE A 149 30.71 4.29 30.48
N SER A 150 29.50 4.01 30.06
CA SER A 150 28.56 3.19 30.82
C SER A 150 28.21 1.93 30.01
N ILE A 151 28.42 0.76 30.63
CA ILE A 151 28.23 -0.56 30.02
C ILE A 151 27.22 -1.34 30.85
N PRO A 152 26.05 -1.75 30.34
CA PRO A 152 25.16 -2.66 31.03
C PRO A 152 25.75 -4.08 31.02
N LEU A 153 26.01 -4.68 32.18
CA LEU A 153 26.54 -6.04 32.34
C LEU A 153 25.43 -7.10 32.50
N GLY A 154 24.23 -6.70 32.84
CA GLY A 154 23.07 -7.56 33.00
C GLY A 154 21.97 -7.25 31.97
N ARG A 155 20.84 -6.73 32.46
CA ARG A 155 19.74 -6.25 31.61
C ARG A 155 20.23 -5.14 30.68
N GLY A 156 19.96 -5.30 29.40
CA GLY A 156 20.31 -4.31 28.37
C GLY A 156 21.64 -4.58 27.67
N LEU A 157 22.37 -5.67 28.00
CA LEU A 157 23.59 -6.04 27.30
C LEU A 157 23.32 -6.50 25.87
N ILE A 158 22.39 -7.43 25.68
CA ILE A 158 22.07 -8.01 24.36
C ILE A 158 21.06 -7.13 23.62
N THR A 159 19.97 -6.77 24.29
CA THR A 159 18.96 -5.84 23.76
C THR A 159 18.42 -4.95 24.89
N ASP A 160 17.96 -3.77 24.53
CA ASP A 160 17.29 -2.82 25.42
C ASP A 160 16.07 -2.21 24.70
N ASP A 161 15.34 -1.37 25.39
CA ASP A 161 14.15 -0.70 24.86
C ASP A 161 14.45 0.08 23.56
N ARG A 162 15.61 0.75 23.50
CA ARG A 162 16.02 1.57 22.33
C ARG A 162 16.28 0.70 21.10
N ARG A 163 17.07 -0.36 21.26
CA ARG A 163 17.40 -1.29 20.17
C ARG A 163 16.20 -2.13 19.75
N ALA A 164 15.35 -2.52 20.70
CA ALA A 164 14.10 -3.20 20.41
C ALA A 164 13.15 -2.29 19.62
N ALA A 165 12.98 -1.02 20.04
CA ALA A 165 12.15 -0.05 19.33
C ALA A 165 12.64 0.20 17.90
N LEU A 166 13.97 0.33 17.70
CA LEU A 166 14.54 0.49 16.37
C LEU A 166 14.26 -0.74 15.49
N ARG A 167 14.45 -1.94 16.02
CA ARG A 167 14.15 -3.18 15.29
C ARG A 167 12.67 -3.33 14.98
N GLN A 168 11.79 -2.95 15.90
CA GLN A 168 10.33 -2.91 15.67
C GLN A 168 9.95 -1.94 14.57
N ALA A 169 10.58 -0.75 14.53
CA ALA A 169 10.35 0.23 13.48
C ALA A 169 10.83 -0.24 12.09
N ASP A 170 11.95 -0.95 12.02
CA ASP A 170 12.41 -1.58 10.77
C ASP A 170 11.41 -2.64 10.29
N LEU A 171 10.91 -3.50 11.18
CA LEU A 171 9.89 -4.49 10.87
C LEU A 171 8.54 -3.85 10.51
N PHE A 172 8.20 -2.72 11.14
CA PHE A 172 7.00 -1.96 10.79
C PHE A 172 7.07 -1.43 9.36
N LYS A 173 8.25 -1.06 8.87
CA LYS A 173 8.44 -0.67 7.47
C LYS A 173 8.13 -1.83 6.53
N GLU A 174 8.64 -3.04 6.81
CA GLU A 174 8.34 -4.22 5.99
C GLU A 174 6.84 -4.57 5.99
N LEU A 175 6.19 -4.45 7.16
CA LEU A 175 4.75 -4.62 7.32
C LEU A 175 3.96 -3.64 6.45
N THR A 176 4.37 -2.39 6.46
CA THR A 176 3.72 -1.29 5.74
C THR A 176 3.88 -1.42 4.23
N GLU A 177 5.04 -1.88 3.75
CA GLU A 177 5.27 -2.20 2.34
C GLU A 177 4.33 -3.33 1.87
N ALA A 178 4.15 -4.38 2.67
CA ALA A 178 3.20 -5.45 2.36
C ALA A 178 1.73 -4.96 2.39
N GLU A 179 1.37 -4.08 3.31
CA GLU A 179 0.03 -3.46 3.36
C GLU A 179 -0.25 -2.59 2.15
N GLN A 180 0.73 -1.80 1.70
CA GLN A 180 0.63 -1.00 0.48
C GLN A 180 0.30 -1.87 -0.73
N VAL A 181 1.04 -2.97 -0.92
CA VAL A 181 0.79 -3.92 -2.00
C VAL A 181 -0.62 -4.52 -1.91
N LYS A 182 -1.06 -4.86 -0.70
CA LYS A 182 -2.41 -5.40 -0.47
C LYS A 182 -3.50 -4.42 -0.85
N LEU A 183 -3.38 -3.15 -0.45
CA LEU A 183 -4.36 -2.10 -0.78
C LEU A 183 -4.46 -1.87 -2.28
N ILE A 184 -3.31 -1.77 -2.97
CA ILE A 184 -3.27 -1.60 -4.42
C ILE A 184 -3.89 -2.81 -5.14
N ASN A 185 -3.52 -4.03 -4.75
CA ASN A 185 -4.07 -5.24 -5.36
C ASN A 185 -5.59 -5.32 -5.18
N LYS A 186 -6.10 -4.98 -3.99
CA LYS A 186 -7.54 -4.93 -3.73
C LYS A 186 -8.24 -3.90 -4.61
N LEU A 187 -7.68 -2.68 -4.69
CA LEU A 187 -8.22 -1.61 -5.53
C LEU A 187 -8.28 -2.03 -7.01
N LEU A 188 -7.19 -2.57 -7.56
CA LEU A 188 -7.12 -3.02 -8.95
C LEU A 188 -8.05 -4.19 -9.23
N LEU A 189 -8.22 -5.11 -8.29
CA LEU A 189 -9.15 -6.23 -8.45
C LEU A 189 -10.61 -5.75 -8.53
N GLU A 190 -11.02 -4.81 -7.66
CA GLU A 190 -12.36 -4.25 -7.68
C GLU A 190 -12.60 -3.42 -8.94
N ALA A 191 -11.63 -2.61 -9.32
CA ALA A 191 -11.67 -1.87 -10.57
C ALA A 191 -11.77 -2.79 -11.80
N ALA A 192 -11.05 -3.90 -11.81
CA ALA A 192 -11.14 -4.90 -12.89
C ALA A 192 -12.55 -5.48 -13.02
N LYS A 193 -13.19 -5.81 -11.91
CA LYS A 193 -14.57 -6.33 -11.93
C LYS A 193 -15.54 -5.34 -12.59
N GLU A 194 -15.46 -4.07 -12.21
CA GLU A 194 -16.31 -3.03 -12.81
C GLU A 194 -15.98 -2.79 -14.27
N TYR A 195 -14.69 -2.85 -14.67
CA TYR A 195 -14.29 -2.75 -16.07
C TYR A 195 -14.89 -3.87 -16.91
N TRP A 196 -14.83 -5.12 -16.44
CA TRP A 196 -15.38 -6.26 -17.17
C TRP A 196 -16.90 -6.29 -17.19
N GLN A 197 -17.57 -5.75 -16.15
CA GLN A 197 -19.02 -5.55 -16.17
C GLN A 197 -19.42 -4.51 -17.23
N TRP A 198 -18.71 -3.39 -17.28
CA TRP A 198 -18.92 -2.36 -18.31
C TRP A 198 -18.62 -2.89 -19.72
N TYR A 199 -17.55 -3.68 -19.86
CA TYR A 199 -17.22 -4.38 -21.11
C TYR A 199 -18.40 -5.23 -21.60
N ASN A 200 -18.92 -6.10 -20.74
CA ASN A 200 -20.04 -6.97 -21.07
C ASN A 200 -21.31 -6.18 -21.40
N ALA A 201 -21.63 -5.16 -20.61
CA ALA A 201 -22.80 -4.31 -20.84
C ALA A 201 -22.71 -3.58 -22.19
N TYR A 202 -21.51 -3.06 -22.55
CA TYR A 202 -21.28 -2.41 -23.83
C TYR A 202 -21.54 -3.34 -25.02
N TYR A 203 -20.97 -4.54 -25.00
CA TYR A 203 -21.14 -5.49 -26.11
C TYR A 203 -22.54 -6.07 -26.16
N ASN A 204 -23.19 -6.30 -25.03
CA ASN A 204 -24.59 -6.72 -24.96
C ASN A 204 -25.52 -5.65 -25.55
N TYR A 205 -25.36 -4.39 -25.17
CA TYR A 205 -26.10 -3.27 -25.75
C TYR A 205 -25.92 -3.20 -27.27
N ARG A 206 -24.69 -3.33 -27.77
CA ARG A 206 -24.43 -3.33 -29.22
C ARG A 206 -25.09 -4.49 -29.94
N LEU A 207 -25.03 -5.70 -29.35
CA LEU A 207 -25.67 -6.89 -29.92
C LEU A 207 -27.20 -6.71 -30.04
N LEU A 208 -27.82 -6.23 -28.95
CA LEU A 208 -29.26 -6.01 -28.94
C LEU A 208 -29.71 -4.87 -29.88
N ASN A 209 -28.87 -3.83 -30.01
CA ASN A 209 -29.12 -2.77 -30.98
C ASN A 209 -29.19 -3.32 -32.44
N GLN A 210 -28.24 -4.23 -32.78
CA GLN A 210 -28.29 -4.94 -34.07
C GLN A 210 -29.52 -5.87 -34.20
N SER A 211 -29.88 -6.54 -33.10
CA SER A 211 -31.04 -7.44 -33.05
C SER A 211 -32.38 -6.70 -33.29
N VAL A 212 -32.53 -5.46 -32.80
CA VAL A 212 -33.69 -4.62 -33.08
C VAL A 212 -33.82 -4.33 -34.58
N VAL A 213 -32.71 -3.94 -35.24
CA VAL A 213 -32.66 -3.66 -36.68
C VAL A 213 -33.08 -4.88 -37.52
N ILE A 214 -32.56 -6.06 -37.13
CA ILE A 214 -32.92 -7.31 -37.80
C ILE A 214 -34.38 -7.67 -37.58
N ALA A 215 -34.90 -7.55 -36.36
CA ALA A 215 -36.29 -7.86 -36.04
C ALA A 215 -37.26 -6.90 -36.74
N GLU A 216 -36.93 -5.63 -36.88
CA GLU A 216 -37.68 -4.64 -37.64
C GLU A 216 -37.76 -5.01 -39.13
N GLU A 217 -36.65 -5.40 -39.73
CA GLU A 217 -36.62 -5.82 -41.12
C GLU A 217 -37.41 -7.10 -41.36
N ILE A 218 -37.40 -8.06 -40.43
CA ILE A 218 -38.23 -9.27 -40.47
C ILE A 218 -39.73 -8.88 -40.42
N PHE A 219 -40.12 -8.03 -39.46
CA PHE A 219 -41.49 -7.54 -39.34
C PHE A 219 -41.95 -6.83 -40.62
N ARG A 220 -41.08 -5.98 -41.19
CA ARG A 220 -41.38 -5.28 -42.44
C ARG A 220 -41.62 -6.24 -43.60
N ARG A 221 -40.76 -7.26 -43.77
CA ARG A 221 -40.91 -8.28 -44.84
C ARG A 221 -42.18 -9.11 -44.69
N VAL A 222 -42.45 -9.60 -43.46
CA VAL A 222 -43.65 -10.39 -43.18
C VAL A 222 -44.90 -9.57 -43.42
N SER A 223 -44.89 -8.27 -43.08
CA SER A 223 -46.01 -7.36 -43.33
C SER A 223 -46.28 -7.16 -44.84
N ILE A 224 -45.23 -7.07 -45.66
CA ILE A 224 -45.33 -6.97 -47.12
C ILE A 224 -45.88 -8.28 -47.70
N ASN A 225 -45.37 -9.44 -47.28
CA ASN A 225 -45.84 -10.74 -47.74
C ASN A 225 -47.33 -10.97 -47.42
N HIS A 226 -47.78 -10.48 -46.24
CA HIS A 226 -49.19 -10.51 -45.88
C HIS A 226 -50.03 -9.68 -46.82
N GLN A 227 -49.60 -8.47 -47.22
CA GLN A 227 -50.32 -7.64 -48.20
C GLN A 227 -50.46 -8.32 -49.57
N TYR A 228 -49.49 -9.20 -49.94
CA TYR A 228 -49.58 -9.98 -51.19
C TYR A 228 -50.28 -11.33 -50.99
N GLY A 229 -50.84 -11.61 -49.80
CA GLY A 229 -51.56 -12.85 -49.50
C GLY A 229 -50.65 -14.09 -49.27
N GLU A 230 -49.31 -13.89 -49.16
CA GLU A 230 -48.34 -14.94 -48.98
C GLU A 230 -48.06 -15.27 -47.49
N ALA A 231 -48.47 -14.41 -46.58
CA ALA A 231 -48.33 -14.63 -45.13
C ALA A 231 -49.63 -14.43 -44.38
N SER A 232 -49.82 -15.10 -43.25
CA SER A 232 -51.00 -14.95 -42.41
C SER A 232 -50.98 -13.67 -41.55
N GLN A 233 -52.14 -13.22 -41.10
CA GLN A 233 -52.20 -12.12 -40.14
C GLN A 233 -51.52 -12.47 -38.83
N ILE A 234 -51.57 -13.74 -38.39
CA ILE A 234 -50.93 -14.24 -37.16
C ILE A 234 -49.43 -14.09 -37.28
N ASP A 235 -48.78 -14.41 -38.41
CA ASP A 235 -47.37 -14.28 -38.65
C ASP A 235 -46.91 -12.81 -38.51
N THR A 236 -47.71 -11.87 -39.02
CA THR A 236 -47.43 -10.44 -38.89
C THR A 236 -47.48 -9.95 -37.45
N ILE A 237 -48.49 -10.41 -36.67
CA ILE A 237 -48.59 -10.08 -35.26
C ILE A 237 -47.41 -10.67 -34.48
N GLN A 238 -47.03 -11.91 -34.76
CA GLN A 238 -45.90 -12.57 -34.11
C GLN A 238 -44.54 -11.89 -34.39
N ALA A 239 -44.31 -11.49 -35.64
CA ALA A 239 -43.14 -10.72 -36.02
C ALA A 239 -43.11 -9.36 -35.33
N LYS A 240 -44.25 -8.68 -35.18
CA LYS A 240 -44.38 -7.40 -34.45
C LYS A 240 -44.07 -7.58 -32.96
N ILE A 241 -44.61 -8.60 -32.33
CA ILE A 241 -44.32 -8.91 -30.91
C ILE A 241 -42.81 -9.15 -30.73
N THR A 242 -42.18 -9.91 -31.61
CA THR A 242 -40.75 -10.18 -31.55
C THR A 242 -39.93 -8.89 -31.67
N TRP A 243 -40.30 -8.00 -32.61
CA TRP A 243 -39.64 -6.69 -32.75
C TRP A 243 -39.79 -5.83 -31.50
N GLN A 244 -41.00 -5.72 -30.95
CA GLN A 244 -41.27 -4.97 -29.73
C GLN A 244 -40.50 -5.54 -28.52
N GLN A 245 -40.40 -6.87 -28.41
CA GLN A 245 -39.62 -7.52 -27.39
C GLN A 245 -38.12 -7.15 -27.47
N ARG A 246 -37.56 -7.11 -28.70
CA ARG A 246 -36.16 -6.69 -28.91
C ARG A 246 -35.92 -5.22 -28.54
N ILE A 247 -36.89 -4.34 -28.72
CA ILE A 247 -36.81 -2.95 -28.27
C ILE A 247 -36.75 -2.86 -26.73
N ILE A 248 -37.59 -3.65 -26.03
CA ILE A 248 -37.55 -3.69 -24.56
C ILE A 248 -36.20 -4.16 -24.07
N GLU A 249 -35.69 -5.29 -24.59
CA GLU A 249 -34.39 -5.85 -24.23
C GLU A 249 -33.22 -4.86 -24.51
N GLN A 250 -33.29 -4.14 -25.63
CA GLN A 250 -32.32 -3.11 -25.97
C GLN A 250 -32.35 -1.94 -24.97
N ASN A 251 -33.55 -1.50 -24.54
CA ASN A 251 -33.66 -0.43 -23.53
C ASN A 251 -33.11 -0.86 -22.17
N GLU A 252 -33.38 -2.10 -21.75
CA GLU A 252 -32.79 -2.68 -20.52
C GLU A 252 -31.29 -2.74 -20.60
N ALA A 253 -30.75 -3.17 -21.74
CA ALA A 253 -29.28 -3.22 -21.94
C ALA A 253 -28.64 -1.83 -21.99
N ALA A 254 -29.35 -0.82 -22.52
CA ALA A 254 -28.92 0.57 -22.53
C ALA A 254 -28.79 1.12 -21.09
N LEU A 255 -29.80 0.83 -20.24
CA LEU A 255 -29.75 1.21 -18.82
C LEU A 255 -28.61 0.52 -18.07
N GLU A 256 -28.42 -0.78 -18.31
CA GLU A 256 -27.29 -1.49 -17.67
C GLU A 256 -25.93 -0.97 -18.15
N PHE A 257 -25.78 -0.63 -19.43
CA PHE A 257 -24.59 0.01 -19.96
C PHE A 257 -24.31 1.37 -19.28
N GLN A 258 -25.34 2.21 -19.12
CA GLN A 258 -25.20 3.48 -18.40
C GLN A 258 -24.82 3.27 -16.93
N ASN A 259 -25.50 2.36 -16.23
CA ASN A 259 -25.24 2.06 -14.83
C ASN A 259 -23.83 1.49 -14.61
N SER A 260 -23.38 0.59 -15.48
CA SER A 260 -22.02 0.05 -15.42
C SER A 260 -20.96 1.13 -15.68
N GLY A 261 -21.24 2.09 -16.58
CA GLY A 261 -20.39 3.26 -16.80
C GLY A 261 -20.29 4.17 -15.58
N ILE A 262 -21.40 4.37 -14.86
CA ILE A 262 -21.40 5.14 -13.60
C ILE A 262 -20.58 4.40 -12.53
N ARG A 263 -20.75 3.09 -12.37
CA ARG A 263 -19.95 2.29 -11.45
C ARG A 263 -18.45 2.35 -11.80
N LEU A 264 -18.09 2.22 -13.07
CA LEU A 264 -16.71 2.36 -13.52
C LEU A 264 -16.15 3.75 -13.22
N SER A 265 -16.94 4.80 -13.35
CA SER A 265 -16.51 6.17 -13.10
C SER A 265 -16.15 6.44 -11.64
N THR A 266 -16.58 5.62 -10.68
CA THR A 266 -16.18 5.76 -9.27
C THR A 266 -14.67 5.53 -9.06
N PHE A 267 -14.02 4.86 -10.00
CA PHE A 267 -12.56 4.65 -10.00
C PHE A 267 -11.78 5.68 -10.81
N LEU A 268 -12.49 6.58 -11.53
CA LEU A 268 -11.85 7.58 -12.37
C LEU A 268 -11.68 8.89 -11.61
N TRP A 269 -10.43 9.34 -11.51
CA TRP A 269 -10.06 10.56 -10.80
C TRP A 269 -9.07 11.37 -11.62
N ASP A 270 -9.14 12.69 -11.51
CA ASP A 270 -8.16 13.58 -12.11
C ASP A 270 -6.89 13.73 -11.22
N SER A 271 -5.92 14.44 -11.73
CA SER A 271 -4.67 14.72 -11.00
C SER A 271 -4.89 15.53 -9.70
N LEU A 272 -5.98 16.31 -9.65
CA LEU A 272 -6.37 17.14 -8.50
C LEU A 272 -7.24 16.36 -7.48
N SER A 273 -7.47 15.07 -7.72
CA SER A 273 -8.31 14.19 -6.89
C SER A 273 -9.79 14.57 -6.91
N ASN A 274 -10.30 15.09 -8.05
CA ASN A 274 -11.71 15.21 -8.29
C ASN A 274 -12.22 13.98 -9.05
N PRO A 275 -13.46 13.52 -8.76
CA PRO A 275 -14.06 12.40 -9.50
C PRO A 275 -14.35 12.79 -10.94
N LEU A 276 -14.05 11.88 -11.87
CA LEU A 276 -14.31 12.03 -13.29
C LEU A 276 -15.45 11.12 -13.73
N SER A 277 -16.32 11.61 -14.58
CA SER A 277 -17.29 10.77 -15.29
C SER A 277 -16.64 10.06 -16.47
N LEU A 278 -17.14 8.86 -16.79
CA LEU A 278 -16.70 8.12 -17.97
C LEU A 278 -17.06 8.92 -19.24
N ASP A 279 -16.09 9.14 -20.13
CA ASP A 279 -16.35 9.78 -21.43
C ASP A 279 -17.18 8.82 -22.30
N MET A 280 -18.32 9.28 -22.77
CA MET A 280 -19.23 8.51 -23.63
C MET A 280 -18.58 8.06 -24.95
N ARG A 281 -17.47 8.68 -25.34
CA ARG A 281 -16.68 8.30 -26.52
C ARG A 281 -15.71 7.15 -26.26
N TRP A 282 -15.56 6.72 -25.02
CA TRP A 282 -14.71 5.58 -24.68
C TRP A 282 -15.48 4.28 -24.90
N ALA A 283 -14.82 3.34 -25.56
CA ALA A 283 -15.34 2.00 -25.73
C ALA A 283 -14.26 0.95 -25.41
N PRO A 284 -14.65 -0.17 -24.81
CA PRO A 284 -13.71 -1.24 -24.52
C PRO A 284 -13.22 -1.89 -25.84
N VAL A 285 -11.96 -2.28 -25.82
CA VAL A 285 -11.39 -3.04 -26.95
C VAL A 285 -11.76 -4.52 -26.78
N ARG A 286 -12.24 -5.15 -27.87
CA ARG A 286 -12.56 -6.58 -27.84
C ARG A 286 -11.30 -7.38 -27.49
N GLN A 287 -11.39 -8.14 -26.42
CA GLN A 287 -10.34 -9.08 -26.06
C GLN A 287 -10.52 -10.40 -26.80
N PRO A 288 -9.44 -11.05 -27.25
CA PRO A 288 -9.54 -12.41 -27.76
C PRO A 288 -10.01 -13.38 -26.65
N ASP A 289 -10.44 -14.55 -27.05
CA ASP A 289 -11.11 -15.55 -26.20
C ASP A 289 -10.47 -15.77 -24.81
N PRO A 290 -11.30 -16.12 -23.81
CA PRO A 290 -10.87 -16.24 -22.42
C PRO A 290 -9.74 -17.24 -22.26
N TRP A 291 -8.76 -16.87 -21.46
CA TRP A 291 -7.58 -17.66 -21.18
C TRP A 291 -7.93 -19.00 -20.52
N MET A 292 -7.59 -20.08 -21.15
CA MET A 292 -7.56 -21.36 -20.48
C MET A 292 -6.31 -21.42 -19.59
N ILE A 293 -6.50 -21.28 -18.28
CA ILE A 293 -5.42 -21.48 -17.31
C ILE A 293 -5.06 -22.97 -17.32
N THR A 294 -3.90 -23.29 -17.83
CA THR A 294 -3.40 -24.67 -17.77
C THR A 294 -3.06 -25.09 -16.35
N THR A 295 -3.13 -26.39 -16.05
CA THR A 295 -2.78 -26.92 -14.70
C THR A 295 -1.35 -26.55 -14.29
N GLY A 296 -0.43 -26.47 -15.25
CA GLY A 296 0.95 -26.03 -15.02
C GLY A 296 1.03 -24.57 -14.59
N ALA A 297 0.33 -23.67 -15.29
CA ALA A 297 0.26 -22.26 -14.96
C ALA A 297 -0.38 -22.03 -13.58
N LEU A 298 -1.44 -22.80 -13.23
CA LEU A 298 -2.06 -22.72 -11.90
C LEU A 298 -1.09 -23.09 -10.78
N LYS A 299 -0.29 -24.17 -10.99
CA LYS A 299 0.73 -24.58 -10.01
C LYS A 299 1.80 -23.53 -9.82
N GLU A 300 2.26 -22.91 -10.90
CA GLU A 300 3.24 -21.82 -10.83
C GLU A 300 2.68 -20.58 -10.11
N LEU A 301 1.46 -20.14 -10.44
CA LEU A 301 0.77 -19.05 -9.78
C LEU A 301 0.61 -19.32 -8.26
N THR A 302 0.24 -20.56 -7.91
CA THR A 302 0.11 -20.96 -6.51
C THR A 302 1.45 -20.88 -5.76
N ASN A 303 2.54 -21.32 -6.38
CA ASN A 303 3.87 -21.24 -5.77
C ASN A 303 4.33 -19.79 -5.62
N ARG A 304 4.10 -18.94 -6.62
CA ARG A 304 4.39 -17.51 -6.53
C ARG A 304 3.56 -16.84 -5.43
N ALA A 305 2.28 -17.20 -5.30
CA ALA A 305 1.41 -16.67 -4.25
C ALA A 305 1.93 -17.02 -2.85
N LYS A 306 2.39 -18.25 -2.62
CA LYS A 306 2.94 -18.68 -1.31
C LYS A 306 4.15 -17.83 -0.87
N ILE A 307 4.93 -17.33 -1.81
CA ILE A 307 6.14 -16.54 -1.51
C ILE A 307 5.81 -15.04 -1.38
N ASN A 308 4.93 -14.53 -2.25
CA ASN A 308 4.74 -13.10 -2.44
C ASN A 308 3.39 -12.56 -1.92
N HIS A 309 2.53 -13.44 -1.34
CA HIS A 309 1.22 -13.00 -0.88
C HIS A 309 1.35 -12.00 0.28
N PRO A 310 0.78 -10.78 0.18
CA PRO A 310 0.95 -9.75 1.19
C PRO A 310 0.57 -10.18 2.60
N ASP A 311 -0.49 -10.96 2.77
CA ASP A 311 -0.92 -11.42 4.08
C ASP A 311 0.05 -12.43 4.70
N LEU A 312 0.73 -13.27 3.89
CA LEU A 312 1.77 -14.18 4.37
C LEU A 312 3.02 -13.40 4.78
N LEU A 313 3.41 -12.39 4.00
CA LEU A 313 4.51 -11.50 4.36
C LEU A 313 4.22 -10.76 5.67
N LYS A 314 3.02 -10.20 5.83
CA LYS A 314 2.58 -9.53 7.06
C LYS A 314 2.62 -10.47 8.27
N LEU A 315 2.14 -11.71 8.11
CA LEU A 315 2.18 -12.70 9.18
C LEU A 315 3.61 -13.04 9.60
N ASN A 316 4.51 -13.22 8.63
CA ASN A 316 5.92 -13.48 8.89
C ASN A 316 6.59 -12.32 9.64
N VAL A 317 6.34 -11.08 9.21
CA VAL A 317 6.84 -9.89 9.91
C VAL A 317 6.28 -9.82 11.33
N LYS A 318 5.00 -10.15 11.53
CA LYS A 318 4.39 -10.18 12.87
C LYS A 318 5.04 -11.20 13.79
N LEU A 319 5.41 -12.37 13.27
CA LEU A 319 6.18 -13.37 14.03
C LEU A 319 7.55 -12.82 14.42
N GLN A 320 8.24 -12.09 13.53
CA GLN A 320 9.52 -11.45 13.85
C GLN A 320 9.35 -10.35 14.91
N GLN A 321 8.27 -9.56 14.86
CA GLN A 321 7.97 -8.56 15.90
C GLN A 321 7.78 -9.21 17.28
N LEU A 322 7.02 -10.30 17.36
CA LEU A 322 6.84 -11.08 18.59
C LEU A 322 8.17 -11.66 19.10
N GLU A 323 9.07 -12.06 18.21
CA GLU A 323 10.39 -12.53 18.61
C GLU A 323 11.26 -11.41 19.21
N VAL A 324 11.18 -10.18 18.68
CA VAL A 324 11.83 -9.01 19.28
C VAL A 324 11.26 -8.72 20.66
N GLU A 325 9.94 -8.74 20.81
CA GLU A 325 9.26 -8.56 22.11
C GLU A 325 9.66 -9.65 23.12
N ARG A 326 9.69 -10.91 22.68
CA ARG A 326 10.13 -12.03 23.51
C ARG A 326 11.56 -11.84 24.01
N LYS A 327 12.48 -11.42 23.13
CA LYS A 327 13.87 -11.14 23.51
C LYS A 327 13.96 -10.01 24.53
N LEU A 328 13.22 -8.92 24.32
CA LEU A 328 13.17 -7.81 25.26
C LEU A 328 12.58 -8.23 26.62
N ALA A 329 11.49 -8.98 26.62
CA ALA A 329 10.89 -9.52 27.85
C ALA A 329 11.86 -10.43 28.61
N THR A 330 12.64 -11.25 27.90
CA THR A 330 13.69 -12.07 28.52
C THR A 330 14.81 -11.23 29.15
N GLU A 331 15.16 -10.09 28.54
CA GLU A 331 16.13 -9.16 29.15
C GLU A 331 15.62 -8.55 30.46
N TYR A 332 14.31 -8.32 30.58
CA TYR A 332 13.71 -7.78 31.81
C TYR A 332 13.79 -8.73 33.03
N LEU A 333 13.99 -10.03 32.78
CA LEU A 333 14.20 -11.00 33.84
C LEU A 333 15.62 -10.94 34.45
N LYS A 334 16.55 -10.28 33.76
CA LYS A 334 17.93 -10.14 34.23
C LYS A 334 18.10 -9.01 35.22
N PRO A 335 19.01 -9.12 36.20
CA PRO A 335 19.30 -8.02 37.11
C PRO A 335 19.91 -6.83 36.36
N LYS A 336 19.60 -5.62 36.81
CA LYS A 336 20.12 -4.38 36.23
C LYS A 336 21.48 -4.10 36.86
N LEU A 337 22.55 -4.37 36.13
CA LEU A 337 23.93 -4.13 36.52
C LEU A 337 24.57 -3.21 35.49
N ASN A 338 25.19 -2.10 35.93
CA ASN A 338 25.90 -1.17 35.05
C ASN A 338 27.36 -1.03 35.55
N LEU A 339 28.30 -1.14 34.63
CA LEU A 339 29.67 -0.76 34.86
C LEU A 339 29.87 0.65 34.31
N ASN A 340 30.23 1.57 35.20
CA ASN A 340 30.58 2.94 34.84
C ASN A 340 32.07 3.14 35.09
N TYR A 341 32.77 3.65 34.09
CA TYR A 341 34.16 4.00 34.19
C TYR A 341 34.35 5.45 33.75
N TYR A 342 34.94 6.25 34.61
CA TYR A 342 35.18 7.68 34.37
C TYR A 342 36.67 7.98 34.52
N LEU A 343 37.16 8.79 33.59
CA LEU A 343 38.46 9.48 33.65
C LEU A 343 38.16 10.91 34.10
N LEU A 344 38.88 11.32 35.10
CA LEU A 344 38.78 12.63 35.73
C LEU A 344 39.91 13.52 35.21
#